data_e5a4e1e3585ada786d2f256e2fe954cf
#
_entry.id   e5a4e1e3585ada786d2f256e2fe954cf
#
_cell.length_a   1.000
_cell.length_b   1.000
_cell.length_c   1.000
_cell.angle_alpha   90.00
_cell.angle_beta   90.00
_cell.angle_gamma   90.00
#
_symmetry.space_group_name_H-M   'P 1'
#
loop_
_entity.id
_entity.type
_entity.pdbx_description
1 polymer ?
#
loop_
_entity_poly.entity_id
_entity_poly.type
_entity_poly.pdbx_seq_one_letter_code
_entity_poly.pdbx_strand_id
1 'polypeptide(L)'
;AKIDILSTDICKVATEKARTARYGHYEVQKGLSIHRLVKHFTRLETGQWEASDALRSRVSFRQHNLLERADGLGNFDVILCRNVLSGMARPARTQVIESVAKQMMPGGMILMGSGENMFGVTDKLEPAREFRGGWVAAGTANAEASAA
;
A
#
# COMPACT_ATOMS: atom_id res chain seq x y z
N ALA A 1 10.31 15.62 5.09
CA ALA A 1 10.65 14.40 4.34
C ALA A 1 9.92 14.39 3.01
N LYS A 2 10.59 13.97 1.94
CA LYS A 2 9.97 13.74 0.63
C LYS A 2 9.36 12.32 0.68
N ILE A 3 8.08 12.21 0.33
CA ILE A 3 7.39 10.93 0.24
C ILE A 3 7.07 10.69 -1.23
N ASP A 4 7.53 9.58 -1.77
CA ASP A 4 7.22 9.11 -3.11
C ASP A 4 6.38 7.83 -2.98
N ILE A 5 5.27 7.74 -3.70
CA ILE A 5 4.31 6.63 -3.60
C ILE A 5 4.21 5.94 -4.96
N LEU A 6 4.39 4.63 -4.98
CA LEU A 6 4.03 3.79 -6.11
C LEU A 6 2.75 3.02 -5.78
N SER A 7 1.71 3.24 -6.56
CA SER A 7 0.47 2.47 -6.49
C SER A 7 0.42 1.47 -7.66
N THR A 8 0.05 0.24 -7.35
CA THR A 8 -0.08 -0.81 -8.38
C THR A 8 -1.46 -1.44 -8.35
N ASP A 9 -1.96 -1.84 -9.50
CA ASP A 9 -3.19 -2.60 -9.66
C ASP A 9 -3.06 -3.52 -10.88
N ILE A 10 -3.71 -4.67 -10.86
CA ILE A 10 -3.77 -5.58 -12.02
C ILE A 10 -4.65 -5.01 -13.14
N CYS A 11 -5.65 -4.21 -12.78
CA CYS A 11 -6.60 -3.62 -13.71
C CYS A 11 -6.02 -2.35 -14.36
N LYS A 12 -5.73 -2.41 -15.65
CA LYS A 12 -5.24 -1.27 -16.43
C LYS A 12 -6.20 -0.08 -16.36
N VAL A 13 -7.50 -0.32 -16.47
CA VAL A 13 -8.52 0.74 -16.43
C VAL A 13 -8.52 1.46 -15.07
N ALA A 14 -8.33 0.71 -13.97
CA ALA A 14 -8.24 1.29 -12.64
C ALA A 14 -6.99 2.18 -12.50
N THR A 15 -5.84 1.73 -13.00
CA THR A 15 -4.60 2.53 -12.98
C THR A 15 -4.68 3.78 -13.85
N GLU A 16 -5.31 3.69 -15.02
CA GLU A 16 -5.54 4.84 -15.88
C GLU A 16 -6.50 5.86 -15.24
N LYS A 17 -7.62 5.38 -14.67
CA LYS A 17 -8.54 6.23 -13.91
C LYS A 17 -7.80 6.93 -12.76
N ALA A 18 -7.00 6.21 -12.00
CA ALA A 18 -6.24 6.77 -10.88
C ALA A 18 -5.28 7.89 -11.32
N ARG A 19 -4.65 7.77 -12.49
CA ARG A 19 -3.78 8.82 -13.05
C ARG A 19 -4.53 10.11 -13.35
N THR A 20 -5.82 10.06 -13.65
CA THR A 20 -6.61 11.29 -13.85
C THR A 20 -6.77 12.09 -12.56
N ALA A 21 -6.64 11.45 -11.41
CA ALA A 21 -6.86 11.99 -10.08
C ALA A 21 -8.24 12.63 -9.89
N ARG A 22 -9.23 12.18 -10.66
CA ARG A 22 -10.62 12.63 -10.63
C ARG A 22 -11.52 11.58 -10.02
N TYR A 23 -12.34 12.03 -9.07
CA TYR A 23 -13.16 11.16 -8.23
C TYR A 23 -14.60 11.66 -8.20
N GLY A 24 -15.55 10.74 -8.18
CA GLY A 24 -16.96 11.06 -7.95
C GLY A 24 -17.22 11.49 -6.52
N HIS A 25 -18.35 12.14 -6.30
CA HIS A 25 -18.76 12.63 -4.99
C HIS A 25 -18.78 11.52 -3.91
N TYR A 26 -19.31 10.36 -4.23
CA TYR A 26 -19.34 9.21 -3.31
C TYR A 26 -17.98 8.59 -3.04
N GLU A 27 -17.05 8.68 -4.00
CA GLU A 27 -15.69 8.13 -3.83
C GLU A 27 -14.91 8.93 -2.77
N VAL A 28 -14.98 10.26 -2.82
CA VAL A 28 -14.27 11.14 -1.86
C VAL A 28 -14.87 11.12 -0.46
N GLN A 29 -16.11 10.66 -0.29
CA GLN A 29 -16.73 10.52 1.03
C GLN A 29 -16.29 9.27 1.79
N LYS A 30 -15.71 8.28 1.09
CA LYS A 30 -15.26 7.04 1.72
C LYS A 30 -13.94 7.23 2.46
N GLY A 31 -14.02 7.59 3.75
CA GLY A 31 -12.86 7.68 4.64
C GLY A 31 -12.06 8.97 4.55
N LEU A 32 -12.43 9.93 3.69
CA LEU A 32 -11.80 11.23 3.63
C LEU A 32 -12.62 12.25 4.44
N SER A 33 -11.97 12.92 5.40
CA SER A 33 -12.63 13.98 6.16
C SER A 33 -12.88 15.21 5.28
N ILE A 34 -13.94 15.98 5.58
CA ILE A 34 -14.26 17.20 4.83
C ILE A 34 -13.12 18.20 4.84
N HIS A 35 -12.41 18.32 5.96
CA HIS A 35 -11.24 19.19 6.07
C HIS A 35 -10.12 18.78 5.08
N ARG A 36 -9.83 17.49 4.94
CA ARG A 36 -8.84 17.00 3.96
C ARG A 36 -9.34 17.16 2.54
N LEU A 37 -10.63 16.94 2.31
CA LEU A 37 -11.24 17.12 1.00
C LEU A 37 -11.06 18.55 0.50
N VAL A 38 -11.52 19.55 1.25
CA VAL A 38 -11.42 20.95 0.82
C VAL A 38 -9.98 21.48 0.77
N LYS A 39 -9.08 20.89 1.54
CA LYS A 39 -7.67 21.27 1.56
C LYS A 39 -6.90 20.75 0.33
N HIS A 40 -7.25 19.58 -0.16
CA HIS A 40 -6.43 18.85 -1.13
C HIS A 40 -7.13 18.53 -2.45
N PHE A 41 -8.40 18.86 -2.57
CA PHE A 41 -9.19 18.61 -3.78
C PHE A 41 -9.96 19.86 -4.20
N THR A 42 -10.13 20.02 -5.50
CA THR A 42 -10.95 21.06 -6.11
C THR A 42 -12.18 20.42 -6.73
N ARG A 43 -13.35 21.01 -6.48
CA ARG A 43 -14.60 20.57 -7.14
C ARG A 43 -14.64 21.16 -8.55
N LEU A 44 -14.82 20.28 -9.54
CA LEU A 44 -14.98 20.63 -10.94
C LEU A 44 -16.44 20.98 -11.26
N GLU A 45 -16.66 21.69 -12.36
CA GLU A 45 -18.02 22.00 -12.89
C GLU A 45 -18.83 20.75 -13.19
N THR A 46 -18.16 19.65 -13.56
CA THR A 46 -18.76 18.32 -13.76
C THR A 46 -19.29 17.67 -12.47
N GLY A 47 -19.07 18.28 -11.30
CA GLY A 47 -19.41 17.72 -9.99
C GLY A 47 -18.38 16.73 -9.45
N GLN A 48 -17.37 16.38 -10.21
CA GLN A 48 -16.23 15.57 -9.75
C GLN A 48 -15.27 16.38 -8.89
N TRP A 49 -14.40 15.68 -8.16
CA TRP A 49 -13.32 16.23 -7.36
C TRP A 49 -11.98 15.85 -7.96
N GLU A 50 -11.11 16.79 -8.14
CA GLU A 50 -9.75 16.58 -8.66
C GLU A 50 -8.73 16.82 -7.54
N ALA A 51 -7.81 15.86 -7.37
CA ALA A 51 -6.74 16.00 -6.39
C ALA A 51 -5.74 17.09 -6.82
N SER A 52 -5.20 17.82 -5.85
CA SER A 52 -4.21 18.88 -6.09
C SER A 52 -2.92 18.35 -6.73
N ASP A 53 -2.23 19.19 -7.48
CA ASP A 53 -0.94 18.84 -8.09
C ASP A 53 0.12 18.44 -7.05
N ALA A 54 0.06 19.03 -5.87
CA ALA A 54 0.92 18.68 -4.74
C ALA A 54 0.77 17.22 -4.29
N LEU A 55 -0.42 16.63 -4.41
CA LEU A 55 -0.65 15.20 -4.20
C LEU A 55 -0.28 14.37 -5.44
N ARG A 56 -0.73 14.81 -6.60
CA ARG A 56 -0.53 14.08 -7.87
C ARG A 56 0.94 13.84 -8.18
N SER A 57 1.78 14.84 -7.95
CA SER A 57 3.22 14.76 -8.21
C SER A 57 3.98 13.76 -7.33
N ARG A 58 3.35 13.27 -6.25
CA ARG A 58 3.94 12.31 -5.32
C ARG A 58 3.55 10.87 -5.57
N VAL A 59 2.57 10.63 -6.45
CA VAL A 59 2.04 9.29 -6.69
C VAL A 59 2.27 8.90 -8.14
N SER A 60 2.90 7.78 -8.35
CA SER A 60 2.99 7.10 -9.64
C SER A 60 2.12 5.85 -9.65
N PHE A 61 1.60 5.51 -10.82
CA PHE A 61 0.72 4.36 -11.00
C PHE A 61 1.30 3.40 -12.02
N ARG A 62 1.31 2.10 -11.71
CA ARG A 62 1.79 1.05 -12.59
C ARG A 62 0.81 -0.12 -12.61
N GLN A 63 0.50 -0.64 -13.80
CA GLN A 63 -0.17 -1.93 -13.89
C GLN A 63 0.82 -3.01 -13.46
N HIS A 64 0.41 -3.87 -12.51
CA HIS A 64 1.22 -4.98 -12.04
C HIS A 64 0.34 -6.09 -11.48
N ASN A 65 0.67 -7.33 -11.83
CA ASN A 65 0.07 -8.51 -11.24
C ASN A 65 0.95 -8.96 -10.05
N LEU A 66 0.40 -9.04 -8.85
CA LEU A 66 1.14 -9.43 -7.65
C LEU A 66 1.72 -10.86 -7.71
N LEU A 67 1.20 -11.71 -8.60
CA LEU A 67 1.76 -13.05 -8.85
C LEU A 67 3.01 -13.01 -9.73
N GLU A 68 3.30 -11.90 -10.36
CA GLU A 68 4.54 -11.69 -11.12
C GLU A 68 5.67 -11.21 -10.19
N ARG A 69 6.89 -11.25 -10.71
CA ARG A 69 8.07 -10.77 -9.96
C ARG A 69 7.98 -9.27 -9.73
N ALA A 70 8.22 -8.84 -8.50
CA ALA A 70 8.17 -7.44 -8.09
C ALA A 70 9.51 -6.69 -8.27
N ASP A 71 10.58 -7.36 -8.71
CA ASP A 71 11.95 -6.84 -8.77
C ASP A 71 12.07 -5.48 -9.51
N GLY A 72 11.18 -5.23 -10.48
CA GLY A 72 11.15 -3.97 -11.24
C GLY A 72 10.37 -2.83 -10.58
N LEU A 73 9.82 -3.03 -9.40
CA LEU A 73 9.03 -2.01 -8.69
C LEU A 73 9.90 -1.08 -7.83
N GLY A 74 11.08 -1.55 -7.38
CA GLY A 74 11.96 -0.85 -6.45
C GLY A 74 11.82 -1.34 -5.02
N ASN A 75 12.46 -0.65 -4.07
CA ASN A 75 12.43 -0.98 -2.65
C ASN A 75 11.67 0.09 -1.86
N PHE A 76 11.00 -0.32 -0.79
CA PHE A 76 10.04 0.53 -0.06
C PHE A 76 10.26 0.46 1.45
N ASP A 77 10.15 1.62 2.12
CA ASP A 77 10.13 1.71 3.58
C ASP A 77 8.80 1.19 4.15
N VAL A 78 7.69 1.45 3.43
CA VAL A 78 6.35 1.01 3.83
C VAL A 78 5.61 0.44 2.63
N ILE A 79 5.04 -0.75 2.79
CA ILE A 79 4.22 -1.41 1.78
C ILE A 79 2.80 -1.58 2.32
N LEU A 80 1.82 -1.03 1.63
CA LEU A 80 0.40 -1.18 1.98
C LEU A 80 -0.21 -2.33 1.17
N CYS A 81 -0.36 -3.51 1.79
CA CYS A 81 -1.00 -4.68 1.18
C CYS A 81 -2.31 -4.99 1.94
N ARG A 82 -3.34 -4.17 1.72
CA ARG A 82 -4.59 -4.23 2.51
C ARG A 82 -5.76 -4.74 1.70
N ASN A 83 -6.46 -5.74 2.25
CA ASN A 83 -7.67 -6.35 1.69
C ASN A 83 -7.49 -6.93 0.28
N VAL A 84 -6.28 -7.39 -0.04
CA VAL A 84 -5.93 -7.95 -1.36
C VAL A 84 -5.81 -9.46 -1.30
N LEU A 85 -5.25 -10.00 -0.22
CA LEU A 85 -4.87 -11.40 -0.13
C LEU A 85 -6.01 -12.30 0.32
N SER A 86 -7.05 -11.76 0.94
CA SER A 86 -8.16 -12.51 1.53
C SER A 86 -8.90 -13.42 0.54
N GLY A 87 -8.97 -13.01 -0.73
CA GLY A 87 -9.59 -13.80 -1.80
C GLY A 87 -8.67 -14.81 -2.49
N MET A 88 -7.38 -14.87 -2.12
CA MET A 88 -6.41 -15.74 -2.76
C MET A 88 -6.27 -17.08 -2.04
N ALA A 89 -6.01 -18.15 -2.78
CA ALA A 89 -5.61 -19.44 -2.21
C ALA A 89 -4.26 -19.31 -1.47
N ARG A 90 -4.04 -20.15 -0.45
CA ARG A 90 -2.83 -20.06 0.40
C ARG A 90 -1.51 -20.04 -0.37
N PRO A 91 -1.27 -20.89 -1.40
CA PRO A 91 -0.01 -20.86 -2.16
C PRO A 91 0.23 -19.51 -2.85
N ALA A 92 -0.83 -18.92 -3.43
CA ALA A 92 -0.77 -17.63 -4.08
C ALA A 92 -0.46 -16.51 -3.05
N ARG A 93 -1.08 -16.54 -1.87
CA ARG A 93 -0.77 -15.61 -0.77
C ARG A 93 0.70 -15.68 -0.37
N THR A 94 1.24 -16.89 -0.18
CA THR A 94 2.65 -17.09 0.16
C THR A 94 3.56 -16.50 -0.93
N GLN A 95 3.29 -16.81 -2.19
CA GLN A 95 4.06 -16.28 -3.32
C GLN A 95 4.06 -14.74 -3.35
N VAL A 96 2.89 -14.12 -3.21
CA VAL A 96 2.76 -12.65 -3.20
C VAL A 96 3.53 -12.04 -2.03
N ILE A 97 3.32 -12.54 -0.81
CA ILE A 97 3.97 -11.99 0.38
C ILE A 97 5.48 -12.14 0.31
N GLU A 98 5.99 -13.27 -0.13
CA GLU A 98 7.43 -13.47 -0.27
C GLU A 98 8.05 -12.61 -1.39
N SER A 99 7.31 -12.35 -2.45
CA SER A 99 7.73 -11.44 -3.52
C SER A 99 7.77 -9.99 -3.03
N VAL A 100 6.72 -9.56 -2.35
CA VAL A 100 6.60 -8.20 -1.81
C VAL A 100 7.60 -7.94 -0.68
N ALA A 101 7.82 -8.93 0.21
CA ALA A 101 8.79 -8.81 1.29
C ALA A 101 10.23 -8.56 0.81
N LYS A 102 10.59 -9.08 -0.37
CA LYS A 102 11.91 -8.82 -0.99
C LYS A 102 12.10 -7.36 -1.41
N GLN A 103 11.02 -6.62 -1.59
CA GLN A 103 11.05 -5.20 -1.94
C GLN A 103 11.05 -4.29 -0.70
N MET A 104 11.06 -4.87 0.49
CA MET A 104 11.09 -4.10 1.73
C MET A 104 12.52 -3.65 2.03
N MET A 105 12.70 -2.37 2.34
CA MET A 105 13.98 -1.84 2.82
C MET A 105 14.31 -2.42 4.21
N PRO A 106 15.60 -2.48 4.60
CA PRO A 106 15.96 -2.78 5.99
C PRO A 106 15.25 -1.82 6.95
N GLY A 107 14.56 -2.34 7.95
CA GLY A 107 13.73 -1.56 8.88
C GLY A 107 12.36 -1.16 8.32
N GLY A 108 12.03 -1.56 7.10
CA GLY A 108 10.72 -1.32 6.50
C GLY A 108 9.64 -2.23 7.06
N MET A 109 8.37 -1.93 6.70
CA MET A 109 7.23 -2.71 7.15
C MET A 109 6.17 -2.91 6.06
N ILE A 110 5.40 -3.99 6.21
CA ILE A 110 4.18 -4.24 5.43
C ILE A 110 2.97 -4.00 6.33
N LEU A 111 2.02 -3.19 5.90
CA LEU A 111 0.75 -2.96 6.59
C LEU A 111 -0.37 -3.76 5.91
N MET A 112 -1.04 -4.61 6.70
CA MET A 112 -2.14 -5.45 6.26
C MET A 112 -3.52 -4.84 6.60
N GLY A 113 -4.56 -5.33 5.95
CA GLY A 113 -5.95 -5.04 6.33
C GLY A 113 -6.28 -5.60 7.72
N SER A 114 -7.24 -4.99 8.41
CA SER A 114 -7.60 -5.34 9.80
C SER A 114 -8.08 -6.79 9.98
N GLY A 115 -8.58 -7.41 8.93
CA GLY A 115 -9.01 -8.83 8.92
C GLY A 115 -7.98 -9.79 8.33
N GLU A 116 -6.82 -9.29 7.93
CA GLU A 116 -5.76 -10.08 7.30
C GLU A 116 -4.60 -10.32 8.27
N ASN A 117 -4.00 -11.49 8.21
CA ASN A 117 -2.78 -11.81 8.96
C ASN A 117 -1.90 -12.74 8.12
N MET A 118 -0.64 -12.85 8.51
CA MET A 118 0.35 -13.69 7.82
C MET A 118 0.75 -14.94 8.62
N PHE A 119 0.08 -15.23 9.72
CA PHE A 119 0.37 -16.43 10.50
C PHE A 119 0.20 -17.70 9.66
N GLY A 120 1.25 -18.50 9.62
CA GLY A 120 1.32 -19.71 8.82
C GLY A 120 1.32 -19.48 7.29
N VAL A 121 1.48 -18.24 6.83
CA VAL A 121 1.66 -17.92 5.40
C VAL A 121 3.16 -17.86 5.05
N THR A 122 3.97 -17.25 5.90
CA THR A 122 5.43 -17.17 5.76
C THR A 122 6.10 -17.06 7.13
N ASP A 123 7.32 -17.56 7.24
CA ASP A 123 8.19 -17.44 8.42
C ASP A 123 9.20 -16.27 8.26
N LYS A 124 9.18 -15.59 7.10
CA LYS A 124 10.10 -14.49 6.80
C LYS A 124 9.69 -13.17 7.43
N LEU A 125 8.47 -13.11 7.93
CA LEU A 125 7.88 -11.91 8.53
C LEU A 125 7.32 -12.21 9.91
N GLU A 126 7.45 -11.25 10.82
CA GLU A 126 6.87 -11.29 12.15
C GLU A 126 6.03 -10.03 12.43
N PRO A 127 5.05 -10.08 13.35
CA PRO A 127 4.25 -8.91 13.69
C PRO A 127 5.11 -7.79 14.26
N ALA A 128 4.91 -6.58 13.77
CA ALA A 128 5.52 -5.38 14.35
C ALA A 128 4.94 -5.10 15.75
N ARG A 129 5.78 -4.83 16.74
CA ARG A 129 5.35 -4.57 18.13
C ARG A 129 4.60 -3.25 18.28
N GLU A 130 5.02 -2.23 17.54
CA GLU A 130 4.52 -0.86 17.70
C GLU A 130 3.31 -0.56 16.81
N PHE A 131 3.08 -1.36 15.77
CA PHE A 131 2.05 -1.08 14.76
C PHE A 131 1.11 -2.26 14.56
N ARG A 132 -0.11 -2.13 15.07
CA ARG A 132 -1.15 -3.14 14.85
C ARG A 132 -1.42 -3.33 13.34
N GLY A 133 -1.31 -4.56 12.87
CA GLY A 133 -1.42 -4.89 11.44
C GLY A 133 -0.13 -4.67 10.63
N GLY A 134 0.94 -4.20 11.29
CA GLY A 134 2.28 -4.12 10.72
C GLY A 134 3.02 -5.45 10.80
N TRP A 135 3.85 -5.74 9.80
CA TRP A 135 4.71 -6.91 9.71
C TRP A 135 6.11 -6.45 9.27
N VAL A 136 7.13 -6.93 9.95
CA VAL A 136 8.54 -6.61 9.69
C VAL A 136 9.30 -7.89 9.36
N ALA A 137 10.53 -7.77 8.86
CA ALA A 137 11.36 -8.93 8.60
C ALA A 137 11.60 -9.72 9.89
N ALA A 138 11.51 -11.05 9.82
CA ALA A 138 11.71 -11.91 10.98
C ALA A 138 13.11 -11.70 11.60
N GLY A 139 13.18 -11.61 12.92
CA GLY A 139 14.39 -11.33 13.68
C GLY A 139 14.69 -9.84 13.92
N THR A 140 13.99 -8.90 13.27
CA THR A 140 14.22 -7.46 13.49
C THR A 140 13.57 -6.95 14.76
N ALA A 141 12.43 -7.48 15.16
CA ALA A 141 11.75 -7.07 16.39
C ALA A 141 12.55 -7.39 17.67
N ASN A 142 13.52 -8.29 17.59
CA ASN A 142 14.41 -8.60 18.72
C ASN A 142 15.70 -7.76 18.77
N ALA A 143 16.11 -7.17 17.64
CA ALA A 143 17.34 -6.38 17.56
C ALA A 143 17.22 -5.03 18.31
N GLU A 144 16.06 -4.41 18.29
CA GLU A 144 15.81 -3.13 18.97
C GLU A 144 15.69 -3.29 20.50
N ALA A 145 15.23 -4.44 20.99
CA ALA A 145 15.16 -4.73 22.42
C ALA A 145 16.53 -4.97 23.07
N SER A 146 17.59 -5.22 22.29
CA SER A 146 18.97 -5.44 22.78
C SER A 146 19.81 -4.16 22.77
N ALA A 147 19.31 -3.06 22.19
CA ALA A 147 20.02 -1.78 22.04
C ALA A 147 19.52 -0.67 23.00
N ALA A 148 18.57 -0.98 23.86
CA ALA A 148 18.01 -0.11 24.91
C ALA A 148 18.42 -0.63 26.29
#